data_b1e28be1597bf32a2883f50d6faddedb
#
_entry.id   b1e28be1597bf32a2883f50d6faddedb
#
_cell.length_a   1.000
_cell.length_b   1.000
_cell.length_c   1.000
_cell.angle_alpha   90.00
_cell.angle_beta   90.00
_cell.angle_gamma   90.00
#
_symmetry.space_group_name_H-M   'P 1'
#
loop_
_entity.id
_entity.type
_entity.pdbx_description
1 polymer ?
#
loop_
_entity_poly.entity_id
_entity_poly.type
_entity_poly.pdbx_seq_one_letter_code
_entity_poly.pdbx_strand_id
1 'polypeptide(L)'
;PLAIEEFARVLRPGGLFCYAVPSARHLWEMKQVLYSRPYENPVKREDYSGFIWQNVKEIRRTVELEETADIMALFGMTPYAWKTPREGVARLENLDRLRCQIGFDLHLYQRI
;
A
#
# COMPACT_ATOMS: atom_id res chain seq x y z
N PRO A 1 13.41 -2.52 -4.45
CA PRO A 1 13.75 -1.68 -5.58
C PRO A 1 13.13 -2.21 -6.88
N LEU A 2 12.79 -1.30 -7.77
CA LEU A 2 12.22 -1.64 -9.06
C LEU A 2 13.32 -1.99 -10.05
N ALA A 3 13.13 -3.08 -10.79
CA ALA A 3 14.05 -3.51 -11.84
C ALA A 3 13.67 -2.88 -13.19
N ILE A 4 13.74 -1.55 -13.28
CA ILE A 4 13.26 -0.78 -14.43
C ILE A 4 13.92 -1.21 -15.74
N GLU A 5 15.22 -1.44 -15.75
CA GLU A 5 15.94 -1.89 -16.96
C GLU A 5 15.42 -3.24 -17.44
N GLU A 6 15.13 -4.14 -16.52
CA GLU A 6 14.61 -5.47 -16.83
C GLU A 6 13.16 -5.39 -17.34
N PHE A 7 12.36 -4.51 -16.77
CA PHE A 7 11.00 -4.26 -17.26
C PHE A 7 11.04 -3.72 -18.70
N ALA A 8 11.95 -2.78 -18.98
CA ALA A 8 12.12 -2.27 -20.32
C ALA A 8 12.59 -3.36 -21.30
N ARG A 9 13.45 -4.27 -20.83
CA ARG A 9 13.96 -5.36 -21.68
C ARG A 9 12.87 -6.30 -22.12
N VAL A 10 11.96 -6.68 -21.21
CA VAL A 10 10.93 -7.69 -21.50
C VAL A 10 9.69 -7.12 -22.18
N LEU A 11 9.45 -5.81 -22.09
CA LEU A 11 8.29 -5.17 -22.70
C LEU A 11 8.63 -4.70 -24.13
N ARG A 12 7.69 -4.91 -25.04
CA ARG A 12 7.76 -4.30 -26.38
C ARG A 12 7.60 -2.78 -26.28
N PRO A 13 8.10 -2.01 -27.26
CA PRO A 13 7.70 -0.62 -27.40
C PRO A 13 6.18 -0.49 -27.39
N GLY A 14 5.65 0.42 -26.59
CA GLY A 14 4.20 0.57 -26.39
C GLY A 14 3.60 -0.36 -25.35
N GLY A 15 4.35 -1.33 -24.85
CA GLY A 15 3.91 -2.21 -23.77
C GLY A 15 3.68 -1.46 -22.46
N LEU A 16 2.87 -2.04 -21.58
CA LEU A 16 2.41 -1.36 -20.36
C LEU A 16 3.04 -1.97 -19.11
N PHE A 17 3.38 -1.11 -18.18
CA PHE A 17 3.83 -1.44 -16.85
C PHE A 17 2.90 -0.77 -15.85
N CYS A 18 2.28 -1.57 -14.98
CA CYS A 18 1.39 -1.06 -13.95
C CYS A 18 2.07 -1.18 -12.60
N TYR A 19 2.21 -0.06 -11.90
CA TYR A 19 2.81 -0.01 -10.57
C TYR A 19 1.77 0.34 -9.53
N ALA A 20 1.43 -0.64 -8.69
CA ALA A 20 0.49 -0.46 -7.60
C ALA A 20 1.24 -0.05 -6.33
N VAL A 21 0.87 1.09 -5.76
CA VAL A 21 1.44 1.61 -4.52
C VAL A 21 0.34 1.92 -3.52
N PRO A 22 0.61 1.80 -2.20
CA PRO A 22 -0.38 2.17 -1.20
C PRO A 22 -0.69 3.67 -1.28
N SER A 23 -1.98 4.00 -1.15
CA SER A 23 -2.41 5.40 -1.07
C SER A 23 -1.96 6.06 0.23
N ALA A 24 -2.09 7.38 0.30
CA ALA A 24 -1.69 8.16 1.47
C ALA A 24 -2.31 7.64 2.77
N ARG A 25 -3.59 7.25 2.73
CA ARG A 25 -4.33 6.78 3.90
C ARG A 25 -4.67 5.29 3.88
N HIS A 26 -3.91 4.52 3.13
CA HIS A 26 -4.05 3.07 3.16
C HIS A 26 -3.85 2.55 4.60
N LEU A 27 -4.82 1.78 5.09
CA LEU A 27 -4.82 1.23 6.45
C LEU A 27 -4.72 2.29 7.56
N TRP A 28 -5.27 3.48 7.31
CA TRP A 28 -5.14 4.60 8.24
C TRP A 28 -5.65 4.29 9.64
N GLU A 29 -6.82 3.66 9.76
CA GLU A 29 -7.41 3.32 11.06
C GLU A 29 -6.57 2.30 11.82
N MET A 30 -5.93 1.38 11.11
CA MET A 30 -4.97 0.46 11.72
C MET A 30 -3.74 1.21 12.23
N LYS A 31 -3.20 2.13 11.46
CA LYS A 31 -2.07 2.97 11.88
C LYS A 31 -2.39 3.79 13.11
N GLN A 32 -3.63 4.30 13.22
CA GLN A 32 -4.06 5.06 14.39
C GLN A 32 -4.05 4.21 15.67
N VAL A 33 -4.29 2.92 15.56
CA VAL A 33 -4.21 1.99 16.69
C VAL A 33 -2.75 1.65 17.01
N LEU A 34 -1.94 1.41 15.99
CA LEU A 34 -0.55 0.95 16.14
C LEU A 34 0.39 2.04 16.63
N TYR A 35 0.19 3.28 16.17
CA TYR A 35 1.14 4.38 16.39
C TYR A 35 0.50 5.53 17.15
N SER A 36 1.26 6.11 18.08
CA SER A 36 0.84 7.32 18.78
C SER A 36 0.80 8.53 17.84
N ARG A 37 1.65 8.53 16.83
CA ARG A 37 1.70 9.56 15.79
C ARG A 37 1.64 8.89 14.42
N PRO A 38 0.42 8.53 13.95
CA PRO A 38 0.29 7.91 12.64
C PRO A 38 0.70 8.89 11.54
N TYR A 39 1.27 8.34 10.47
CA TYR A 39 1.73 9.14 9.34
C TYR A 39 1.07 8.64 8.05
N GLU A 40 0.87 9.55 7.11
CA GLU A 40 0.40 9.22 5.78
C GLU A 40 1.55 8.66 4.94
N ASN A 41 1.24 7.73 4.05
CA ASN A 41 2.22 7.25 3.07
C ASN A 41 2.58 8.39 2.11
N PRO A 42 3.84 8.50 1.68
CA PRO A 42 4.19 9.47 0.66
C PRO A 42 3.50 9.14 -0.65
N VAL A 43 2.90 10.14 -1.29
CA VAL A 43 2.24 10.00 -2.59
C VAL A 43 3.08 10.77 -3.60
N LYS A 44 3.96 10.04 -4.29
CA LYS A 44 4.88 10.65 -5.23
C LYS A 44 4.93 9.83 -6.50
N ARG A 45 4.67 10.51 -7.62
CA ARG A 45 4.94 9.94 -8.93
C ARG A 45 6.42 10.09 -9.25
N GLU A 46 7.02 9.02 -9.73
CA GLU A 46 8.40 9.05 -10.20
C GLU A 46 8.46 8.79 -11.69
N ASP A 47 9.45 9.41 -12.35
CA ASP A 47 9.74 9.17 -13.74
C ASP A 47 10.80 8.06 -13.85
N TYR A 48 10.59 7.15 -14.80
CA TYR A 48 11.49 6.03 -15.02
C TYR A 48 12.03 6.07 -16.44
N SER A 49 13.34 5.89 -16.60
CA SER A 49 13.99 5.86 -17.88
C SER A 49 13.42 4.75 -18.77
N GLY A 50 13.06 5.09 -20.01
CA GLY A 50 12.47 4.14 -20.95
C GLY A 50 10.94 4.03 -20.88
N PHE A 51 10.31 4.82 -20.00
CA PHE A 51 8.86 4.78 -19.80
C PHE A 51 8.26 6.18 -19.81
N ILE A 52 7.00 6.24 -20.24
CA ILE A 52 6.18 7.45 -20.16
C ILE A 52 5.01 7.15 -19.22
N TRP A 53 4.86 7.95 -18.18
CA TRP A 53 3.70 7.86 -17.29
C TRP A 53 2.43 8.26 -18.05
N GLN A 54 1.41 7.43 -18.00
CA GLN A 54 0.15 7.66 -18.71
C GLN A 54 -0.92 8.23 -17.80
N ASN A 55 -1.19 7.55 -16.71
CA ASN A 55 -2.21 7.97 -15.76
C ASN A 55 -2.07 7.20 -14.45
N VAL A 56 -2.93 7.56 -13.50
CA VAL A 56 -3.09 6.86 -12.23
C VAL A 56 -4.57 6.56 -12.01
N LYS A 57 -4.86 5.33 -11.60
CA LYS A 57 -6.20 4.93 -11.18
C LYS A 57 -6.19 4.75 -9.67
N GLU A 58 -7.10 5.46 -9.00
CA GLU A 58 -7.25 5.35 -7.56
C GLU A 58 -8.24 4.25 -7.22
N ILE A 59 -7.83 3.33 -6.34
CA ILE A 59 -8.71 2.30 -5.80
C ILE A 59 -8.88 2.58 -4.32
N ARG A 60 -10.12 2.71 -3.88
CA ARG A 60 -10.49 2.98 -2.49
C ARG A 60 -11.59 2.04 -2.09
N ARG A 61 -11.43 1.39 -0.94
CA ARG A 61 -12.43 0.51 -0.34
C ARG A 61 -12.37 0.66 1.17
N THR A 62 -13.49 0.39 1.82
CA THR A 62 -13.54 0.24 3.26
C THR A 62 -13.88 -1.19 3.56
N VAL A 63 -13.10 -1.83 4.43
CA VAL A 63 -13.36 -3.20 4.88
C VAL A 63 -13.74 -3.17 6.34
N GLU A 64 -14.64 -4.08 6.72
CA GLU A 64 -15.03 -4.29 8.11
C GLU A 64 -14.50 -5.63 8.56
N LEU A 65 -13.57 -5.60 9.51
CA LEU A 65 -13.00 -6.79 10.11
C LEU A 65 -13.73 -7.03 11.44
N GLU A 66 -14.47 -8.11 11.51
CA GLU A 66 -15.37 -8.38 12.62
C GLU A 66 -14.78 -9.31 13.67
N GLU A 67 -13.57 -9.80 13.44
CA GLU A 67 -12.88 -10.70 14.35
C GLU A 67 -11.43 -10.28 14.54
N THR A 68 -10.93 -10.42 15.76
CA THR A 68 -9.53 -10.14 16.08
C THR A 68 -8.58 -10.94 15.20
N ALA A 69 -8.91 -12.19 14.90
CA ALA A 69 -8.07 -13.04 14.04
C ALA A 69 -7.88 -12.43 12.66
N ASP A 70 -8.93 -11.87 12.07
CA ASP A 70 -8.85 -11.22 10.76
C ASP A 70 -8.05 -9.92 10.81
N ILE A 71 -8.21 -9.15 11.88
CA ILE A 71 -7.43 -7.92 12.10
C ILE A 71 -5.93 -8.26 12.15
N MET A 72 -5.58 -9.27 12.94
CA MET A 72 -4.18 -9.67 13.09
C MET A 72 -3.63 -10.33 11.83
N ALA A 73 -4.46 -11.03 11.07
CA ALA A 73 -4.05 -11.59 9.78
C ALA A 73 -3.70 -10.47 8.77
N LEU A 74 -4.54 -9.44 8.68
CA LEU A 74 -4.26 -8.28 7.82
C LEU A 74 -2.98 -7.57 8.28
N PHE A 75 -2.82 -7.34 9.57
CA PHE A 75 -1.61 -6.73 10.13
C PHE A 75 -0.36 -7.53 9.76
N GLY A 76 -0.41 -8.86 9.87
CA GLY A 76 0.71 -9.75 9.55
C GLY A 76 1.14 -9.70 8.09
N MET A 77 0.25 -9.24 7.19
CA MET A 77 0.55 -9.06 5.77
C MET A 77 1.21 -7.72 5.47
N THR A 78 1.37 -6.87 6.45
CA THR A 78 1.93 -5.53 6.27
C THR A 78 3.37 -5.46 6.77
N PRO A 79 4.18 -4.50 6.27
CA PRO A 79 5.52 -4.26 6.82
C PRO A 79 5.49 -3.78 8.27
N TYR A 80 4.36 -3.28 8.75
CA TYR A 80 4.19 -2.80 10.12
C TYR A 80 4.40 -3.90 11.16
N ALA A 81 4.14 -5.15 10.79
CA ALA A 81 4.35 -6.31 11.66
C ALA A 81 5.77 -6.40 12.21
N TRP A 82 6.75 -5.87 11.46
CA TRP A 82 8.18 -5.91 11.82
C TRP A 82 8.66 -4.65 12.52
N LYS A 83 7.90 -3.56 12.45
CA LYS A 83 8.35 -2.23 12.88
C LYS A 83 7.60 -1.67 14.07
N THR A 84 6.43 -2.23 14.38
CA THR A 84 5.53 -1.67 15.38
C THR A 84 5.99 -2.02 16.79
N PRO A 85 6.04 -1.04 17.72
CA PRO A 85 6.28 -1.32 19.12
C PRO A 85 5.25 -2.26 19.70
N ARG A 86 5.66 -3.04 20.69
CA ARG A 86 4.81 -4.06 21.30
C ARG A 86 3.49 -3.52 21.85
N GLU A 87 3.52 -2.31 22.39
CA GLU A 87 2.34 -1.64 22.93
C GLU A 87 1.28 -1.38 21.85
N GLY A 88 1.72 -1.00 20.64
CA GLY A 88 0.84 -0.82 19.50
C GLY A 88 0.21 -2.11 19.05
N VAL A 89 1.01 -3.18 18.99
CA VAL A 89 0.51 -4.53 18.65
C VAL A 89 -0.52 -4.99 19.68
N ALA A 90 -0.24 -4.78 20.97
CA ALA A 90 -1.16 -5.13 22.03
C ALA A 90 -2.49 -4.39 21.92
N ARG A 91 -2.47 -3.10 21.56
CA ARG A 91 -3.70 -2.34 21.32
C ARG A 91 -4.51 -2.94 20.18
N LEU A 92 -3.86 -3.36 19.12
CA LEU A 92 -4.53 -3.98 17.98
C LEU A 92 -5.13 -5.33 18.35
N GLU A 93 -4.41 -6.15 19.14
CA GLU A 93 -4.88 -7.46 19.63
C GLU A 93 -6.09 -7.36 20.52
N ASN A 94 -6.33 -6.21 21.14
CA ASN A 94 -7.47 -5.97 22.01
C ASN A 94 -8.74 -5.51 21.28
N LEU A 95 -8.65 -5.34 19.96
CA LEU A 95 -9.82 -4.97 19.17
C LEU A 95 -10.60 -6.19 18.73
N ASP A 96 -11.93 -6.14 18.90
CA ASP A 96 -12.84 -7.14 18.37
C ASP A 96 -13.26 -6.84 16.94
N ARG A 97 -13.21 -5.56 16.56
CA ARG A 97 -13.63 -5.06 15.26
C ARG A 97 -12.74 -3.93 14.82
N LEU A 98 -12.55 -3.82 13.51
CA LEU A 98 -11.86 -2.70 12.92
C LEU A 98 -12.48 -2.40 11.57
N ARG A 99 -12.93 -1.16 11.40
CA ARG A 99 -13.32 -0.63 10.10
C ARG A 99 -12.13 0.11 9.55
N CYS A 100 -11.64 -0.33 8.40
CA CYS A 100 -10.37 0.13 7.89
C CYS A 100 -10.47 0.44 6.41
N GLN A 101 -9.97 1.60 6.00
CA GLN A 101 -9.87 1.93 4.59
C GLN A 101 -8.67 1.23 3.96
N ILE A 102 -8.86 0.75 2.73
CA ILE A 102 -7.82 0.21 1.89
C ILE A 102 -7.74 1.09 0.64
N GLY A 103 -6.55 1.52 0.29
CA GLY A 103 -6.36 2.35 -0.88
C GLY A 103 -5.06 2.07 -1.59
N PHE A 104 -5.14 1.98 -2.91
CA PHE A 104 -3.99 1.82 -3.79
C PHE A 104 -4.09 2.78 -4.95
N ASP A 105 -2.94 3.28 -5.37
CA ASP A 105 -2.82 4.06 -6.59
C ASP A 105 -2.12 3.19 -7.63
N LEU A 106 -2.79 2.96 -8.75
CA LEU A 106 -2.27 2.17 -9.86
C LEU A 106 -1.70 3.13 -10.91
N HIS A 107 -0.39 3.28 -10.95
CA HIS A 107 0.29 4.09 -11.94
C HIS A 107 0.52 3.28 -13.20
N LEU A 108 0.14 3.82 -14.33
CA LEU A 108 0.32 3.18 -15.63
C LEU A 108 1.44 3.87 -16.40
N TYR A 109 2.42 3.10 -16.78
CA TYR A 109 3.56 3.54 -17.59
C TYR A 109 3.57 2.80 -18.91
N GLN A 110 3.96 3.50 -19.97
CA GLN A 110 4.11 2.91 -21.29
C GLN A 110 5.58 2.93 -21.70
N ARG A 111 6.05 1.78 -22.17
CA ARG A 111 7.41 1.69 -22.70
C ARG A 111 7.55 2.47 -23.99
N ILE A 112 8.60 3.25 -24.08
CA ILE A 112 8.95 4.02 -25.27
C ILE A 112 9.32 3.11 -26.43
#